data_d08c934cd95974cac528cec53f41a426
#
_entry.id   d08c934cd95974cac528cec53f41a426
#
_cell.length_a   1.000
_cell.length_b   1.000
_cell.length_c   1.000
_cell.angle_alpha   90.00
_cell.angle_beta   90.00
_cell.angle_gamma   90.00
#
_symmetry.space_group_name_H-M   'P 1'
#
loop_
_entity.id
_entity.type
_entity.pdbx_description
1 polymer ?
#
loop_
_entity_poly.entity_id
_entity_poly.type
_entity_poly.pdbx_seq_one_letter_code
_entity_poly.pdbx_strand_id
1 'polypeptide(L)'
;MTGYAITQIEVTNPENYKEYLAKVTDIVTKFGGEYLVRGGEYQCFEGEWKYPRTVVIKFPSYEKALEWYNSEEYKPVRQIRLDHSVGNFIIVKGA
;
A
#
# COMPACT_ATOMS: atom_id res chain seq x y z
N MET A 1 -2.30 -16.26 11.03
CA MET A 1 -1.49 -16.14 9.80
C MET A 1 -1.41 -14.69 9.40
N THR A 2 -0.22 -14.22 9.11
CA THR A 2 -0.03 -12.84 8.68
C THR A 2 -0.70 -12.58 7.32
N GLY A 3 -0.96 -11.31 7.05
CA GLY A 3 -1.41 -10.87 5.75
C GLY A 3 -0.49 -9.75 5.26
N TYR A 4 -0.38 -9.62 3.96
CA TYR A 4 0.48 -8.62 3.36
C TYR A 4 -0.29 -7.82 2.32
N ALA A 5 -0.16 -6.49 2.39
CA ALA A 5 -0.59 -5.61 1.32
C ALA A 5 0.64 -5.31 0.48
N ILE A 6 0.60 -5.64 -0.80
CA ILE A 6 1.71 -5.47 -1.71
C ILE A 6 1.24 -4.63 -2.88
N THR A 7 1.94 -3.53 -3.13
CA THR A 7 1.57 -2.64 -4.22
C THR A 7 2.80 -2.18 -4.99
N GLN A 8 2.61 -2.01 -6.29
CA GLN A 8 3.56 -1.29 -7.14
C GLN A 8 2.78 -0.15 -7.77
N ILE A 9 3.29 1.06 -7.64
CA ILE A 9 2.61 2.25 -8.11
C ILE A 9 3.56 3.21 -8.82
N GLU A 10 2.96 4.02 -9.67
CA GLU A 10 3.60 5.20 -10.24
C GLU A 10 2.76 6.40 -9.81
N VAL A 11 3.38 7.34 -9.10
CA VAL A 11 2.71 8.56 -8.66
C VAL A 11 2.61 9.50 -9.85
N THR A 12 1.39 9.86 -10.24
CA THR A 12 1.15 10.72 -11.40
C THR A 12 1.06 12.20 -11.02
N ASN A 13 0.73 12.50 -9.77
CA ASN A 13 0.67 13.86 -9.25
C ASN A 13 1.33 13.90 -7.87
N PRO A 14 2.68 14.08 -7.81
CA PRO A 14 3.40 14.04 -6.54
C PRO A 14 2.92 15.08 -5.53
N GLU A 15 2.53 16.26 -5.97
CA GLU A 15 2.10 17.33 -5.08
C GLU A 15 0.83 16.93 -4.31
N ASN A 16 -0.18 16.43 -5.01
CA ASN A 16 -1.44 16.02 -4.37
C ASN A 16 -1.30 14.68 -3.65
N TYR A 17 -0.35 13.84 -4.05
CA TYR A 17 -0.09 12.57 -3.40
C TYR A 17 0.45 12.74 -1.98
N LYS A 18 1.03 13.89 -1.67
CA LYS A 18 1.56 14.19 -0.33
C LYS A 18 0.48 14.10 0.74
N GLU A 19 -0.75 14.45 0.41
CA GLU A 19 -1.87 14.32 1.34
C GLU A 19 -2.11 12.88 1.73
N TYR A 20 -2.00 11.95 0.76
CA TYR A 20 -2.11 10.53 1.02
C TYR A 20 -1.02 10.07 1.99
N LEU A 21 0.23 10.45 1.72
CA LEU A 21 1.36 10.06 2.57
C LEU A 21 1.21 10.59 4.00
N ALA A 22 0.62 11.77 4.16
CA ALA A 22 0.42 12.39 5.47
C ALA A 22 -0.65 11.68 6.30
N LYS A 23 -1.60 10.99 5.65
CA LYS A 23 -2.78 10.42 6.33
C LYS A 23 -2.75 8.91 6.48
N VAL A 24 -2.06 8.19 5.59
CA VAL A 24 -2.18 6.74 5.50
C VAL A 24 -1.52 6.01 6.66
N THR A 25 -0.40 6.51 7.15
CA THR A 25 0.40 5.80 8.18
C THR A 25 -0.37 5.55 9.47
N ASP A 26 -1.09 6.57 9.96
CA ASP A 26 -1.85 6.44 11.19
C ASP A 26 -2.96 5.39 11.06
N ILE A 27 -3.60 5.33 9.89
CA ILE A 27 -4.66 4.35 9.65
C ILE A 27 -4.08 2.94 9.57
N VAL A 28 -2.96 2.78 8.89
CA VAL A 28 -2.26 1.49 8.82
C VAL A 28 -1.90 1.01 10.22
N THR A 29 -1.32 1.89 11.02
CA THR A 29 -0.92 1.59 12.41
C THR A 29 -2.13 1.17 13.26
N LYS A 30 -3.24 1.86 13.09
CA LYS A 30 -4.47 1.55 13.84
C LYS A 30 -4.95 0.12 13.61
N PHE A 31 -4.76 -0.41 12.41
CA PHE A 31 -5.13 -1.79 12.08
C PHE A 31 -3.99 -2.79 12.32
N GLY A 32 -2.94 -2.37 13.00
CA GLY A 32 -1.82 -3.23 13.36
C GLY A 32 -0.82 -3.44 12.23
N GLY A 33 -0.89 -2.61 11.19
CA GLY A 33 0.02 -2.71 10.04
C GLY A 33 1.39 -2.16 10.33
N GLU A 34 2.38 -2.75 9.66
CA GLU A 34 3.79 -2.35 9.76
C GLU A 34 4.37 -2.31 8.37
N TYR A 35 4.96 -1.18 7.99
CA TYR A 35 5.63 -1.08 6.69
C TYR A 35 6.93 -1.88 6.72
N LEU A 36 7.05 -2.83 5.80
CA LEU A 36 8.28 -3.60 5.61
C LEU A 36 9.12 -3.04 4.46
N VAL A 37 8.46 -2.56 3.41
CA VAL A 37 9.07 -1.89 2.27
C VAL A 37 8.21 -0.67 1.95
N ARG A 38 8.86 0.47 1.77
CA ARG A 38 8.12 1.71 1.48
C ARG A 38 8.90 2.53 0.45
N GLY A 39 8.86 2.05 -0.80
CA GLY A 39 9.52 2.74 -1.90
C GLY A 39 11.03 2.58 -1.91
N GLY A 40 11.54 1.46 -1.39
CA GLY A 40 12.97 1.20 -1.37
C GLY A 40 13.55 0.88 -2.74
N GLU A 41 14.86 0.94 -2.82
CA GLU A 41 15.60 0.60 -4.03
C GLU A 41 15.41 -0.89 -4.37
N TYR A 42 15.34 -1.20 -5.65
CA TYR A 42 15.16 -2.58 -6.08
C TYR A 42 15.86 -2.83 -7.42
N GLN A 43 16.02 -4.10 -7.77
CA GLN A 43 16.50 -4.53 -9.08
C GLN A 43 15.52 -5.57 -9.61
N CYS A 44 15.11 -5.42 -10.87
CA CYS A 44 14.24 -6.40 -11.52
C CYS A 44 15.11 -7.44 -12.24
N PHE A 45 15.04 -8.69 -11.81
CA PHE A 45 15.87 -9.77 -12.36
C PHE A 45 15.18 -10.54 -13.47
N GLU A 46 13.86 -10.58 -13.47
CA GLU A 46 13.10 -11.33 -14.48
C GLU A 46 11.79 -10.59 -14.76
N GLY A 47 11.38 -10.60 -16.01
CA GLY A 47 10.12 -10.00 -16.42
C GLY A 47 10.17 -8.49 -16.39
N GLU A 48 8.98 -7.90 -16.28
CA GLU A 48 8.80 -6.45 -16.25
C GLU A 48 8.23 -6.02 -14.90
N TRP A 49 8.89 -5.08 -14.25
CA TRP A 49 8.36 -4.45 -13.03
C TRP A 49 7.72 -3.13 -13.45
N LYS A 50 6.43 -3.21 -13.75
CA LYS A 50 5.72 -2.18 -14.51
C LYS A 50 5.69 -0.81 -13.84
N TYR A 51 5.54 -0.77 -12.51
CA TYR A 51 5.44 0.48 -11.76
C TYR A 51 6.57 0.59 -10.75
N PRO A 52 7.21 1.80 -10.65
CA PRO A 52 8.52 1.87 -9.98
C PRO A 52 8.50 1.81 -8.46
N ARG A 53 7.39 2.20 -7.80
CA ARG A 53 7.38 2.27 -6.35
C ARG A 53 6.74 1.01 -5.76
N THR A 54 7.51 0.28 -4.94
CA THR A 54 7.01 -0.94 -4.28
C THR A 54 6.79 -0.65 -2.79
N VAL A 55 5.62 -1.04 -2.29
CA VAL A 55 5.29 -0.92 -0.87
C VAL A 55 4.77 -2.27 -0.38
N VAL A 56 5.27 -2.70 0.78
CA VAL A 56 4.81 -3.93 1.43
C VAL A 56 4.45 -3.59 2.87
N ILE A 57 3.23 -3.92 3.26
CA ILE A 57 2.74 -3.69 4.62
C ILE A 57 2.34 -5.05 5.20
N LYS A 58 2.84 -5.35 6.40
CA LYS A 58 2.49 -6.56 7.13
C LYS A 58 1.37 -6.25 8.10
N PHE A 59 0.33 -7.08 8.09
CA PHE A 59 -0.77 -7.02 9.06
C PHE A 59 -0.80 -8.28 9.93
N PRO A 60 -1.39 -8.21 11.14
CA PRO A 60 -1.45 -9.38 12.04
C PRO A 60 -2.14 -10.59 11.42
N SER A 61 -3.09 -10.36 10.49
CA SER A 61 -3.79 -11.43 9.79
C SER A 61 -4.22 -10.95 8.41
N TYR A 62 -4.54 -11.91 7.56
CA TYR A 62 -5.12 -11.63 6.25
C TYR A 62 -6.43 -10.85 6.40
N GLU A 63 -7.27 -11.28 7.34
CA GLU A 63 -8.56 -10.63 7.61
C GLU A 63 -8.37 -9.18 8.05
N LYS A 64 -7.35 -8.91 8.85
CA LYS A 64 -7.06 -7.55 9.33
C LYS A 64 -6.63 -6.64 8.18
N ALA A 65 -5.86 -7.17 7.24
CA ALA A 65 -5.47 -6.42 6.04
C ALA A 65 -6.70 -6.07 5.20
N LEU A 66 -7.64 -7.00 5.05
CA LEU A 66 -8.89 -6.76 4.33
C LEU A 66 -9.75 -5.71 5.05
N GLU A 67 -9.83 -5.79 6.38
CA GLU A 67 -10.55 -4.78 7.18
C GLU A 67 -9.99 -3.40 6.95
N TRP A 68 -8.66 -3.26 6.97
CA TRP A 68 -8.01 -1.99 6.73
C TRP A 68 -8.38 -1.43 5.36
N TYR A 69 -8.22 -2.23 4.32
CA TYR A 69 -8.47 -1.79 2.94
C TYR A 69 -9.92 -1.32 2.75
N ASN A 70 -10.85 -2.00 3.39
CA ASN A 70 -12.28 -1.75 3.25
C ASN A 70 -12.85 -0.84 4.34
N SER A 71 -12.02 -0.32 5.24
CA SER A 71 -12.50 0.49 6.36
C SER A 71 -13.05 1.83 5.90
N GLU A 72 -14.00 2.36 6.67
CA GLU A 72 -14.55 3.69 6.40
C GLU A 72 -13.49 4.78 6.52
N GLU A 73 -12.50 4.56 7.38
CA GLU A 73 -11.41 5.51 7.58
C GLU A 73 -10.48 5.58 6.39
N TYR A 74 -10.20 4.43 5.77
CA TYR A 74 -9.26 4.36 4.65
C TYR A 74 -9.90 4.78 3.33
N LYS A 75 -11.18 4.58 3.15
CA LYS A 75 -11.86 4.87 1.87
C LYS A 75 -11.54 6.26 1.30
N PRO A 76 -11.71 7.36 2.06
CA PRO A 76 -11.38 8.68 1.49
C PRO A 76 -9.89 8.87 1.25
N VAL A 77 -9.04 8.28 2.07
CA VAL A 77 -7.59 8.34 1.92
C VAL A 77 -7.16 7.51 0.71
N ARG A 78 -7.72 6.30 0.56
CA ARG A 78 -7.49 5.45 -0.61
C ARG A 78 -7.84 6.18 -1.90
N GLN A 79 -8.92 6.96 -1.90
CA GLN A 79 -9.35 7.69 -3.08
C GLN A 79 -8.29 8.71 -3.52
N ILE A 80 -7.61 9.35 -2.57
CA ILE A 80 -6.49 10.26 -2.88
C ILE A 80 -5.41 9.51 -3.66
N ARG A 81 -5.05 8.30 -3.21
CA ARG A 81 -4.06 7.47 -3.90
C ARG A 81 -4.55 7.09 -5.30
N LEU A 82 -5.79 6.68 -5.43
CA LEU A 82 -6.36 6.27 -6.72
C LEU A 82 -6.40 7.44 -7.72
N ASP A 83 -6.67 8.65 -7.23
CA ASP A 83 -6.75 9.84 -8.08
C ASP A 83 -5.39 10.33 -8.56
N HIS A 84 -4.32 10.03 -7.83
CA HIS A 84 -3.00 10.62 -8.09
C HIS A 84 -1.90 9.60 -8.33
N SER A 85 -2.28 8.37 -8.63
CA SER A 85 -1.34 7.30 -8.97
C SER A 85 -2.00 6.25 -9.85
N VAL A 86 -1.18 5.43 -10.48
CA VAL A 86 -1.63 4.22 -11.20
C VAL A 86 -0.79 3.06 -10.70
N GLY A 87 -1.36 1.86 -10.68
CA GLY A 87 -0.59 0.72 -10.21
C GLY A 87 -1.43 -0.52 -9.95
N ASN A 88 -0.78 -1.47 -9.30
CA ASN A 88 -1.38 -2.74 -8.91
C ASN A 88 -1.33 -2.88 -7.39
N PHE A 89 -2.35 -3.50 -6.83
CA PHE A 89 -2.47 -3.66 -5.39
C PHE A 89 -3.07 -5.03 -5.10
N ILE A 90 -2.39 -5.81 -4.25
CA ILE A 90 -2.94 -7.09 -3.79
C ILE A 90 -2.85 -7.18 -2.27
N ILE A 91 -3.72 -8.00 -1.71
CA ILE A 91 -3.59 -8.45 -0.32
C ILE A 91 -3.47 -9.96 -0.40
N VAL A 92 -2.41 -10.50 0.18
CA VAL A 92 -2.08 -11.92 0.10
C VAL A 92 -1.87 -12.49 1.49
N LYS A 93 -2.33 -13.72 1.70
CA LYS A 93 -2.15 -14.41 2.97
C LYS A 93 -0.70 -14.89 3.10
N GLY A 94 -0.14 -14.71 4.28
CA GLY A 94 1.19 -15.19 4.58
C GLY A 94 1.25 -16.71 4.70
N ALA A 95 2.46 -17.22 4.62
CA ALA A 95 2.71 -18.65 4.70
C ALA A 95 2.49 -19.18 6.12
#